data_de4d4d01e9c3a324b933b34cf9a98826
#
_entry.id   de4d4d01e9c3a324b933b34cf9a98826
#
_cell.length_a   1.000
_cell.length_b   1.000
_cell.length_c   1.000
_cell.angle_alpha   90.00
_cell.angle_beta   90.00
_cell.angle_gamma   90.00
#
_symmetry.space_group_name_H-M   'P 1'
#
loop_
_entity.id
_entity.type
_entity.pdbx_description
1 polymer ?
#
loop_
_entity_poly.entity_id
_entity_poly.type
_entity_poly.pdbx_seq_one_letter_code
_entity_poly.pdbx_strand_id
1 'polypeptide(L)'
;FGWEAVGLVSYLLIGFYFKKPTATFANMKAFLVNRVGDFGFIIGIGLIYAYTGTFNYSEIFAKLPELQATMLPGTGWLLLTVTGICLFIGAMGKSAQFPLHAWLPDSMEGPTPISALIHAATMVTAGIFMVSRMSPLYELSDTALNFILVIGAITALFMGILGIIQNDIKRVIAYSTLSQLGYMTVALGASAYSVAVFHLMTHAFFKALLFLGAGSVIIGMHHNQDIRWMGGVRKYMPITWITFLLGNLALIGTPFFSGFYSKDAIIEAVHASTLPGAGFAYFAVLAGVFITAFYSFRLYWIVFHGQERYDQNPDAHHGHAHDDHHHGHDAKPHESPWVVTLPLVLLAIPSVVIGAIALMPMLFGDFFNGVIFVDGSKHPAMAELAQAIHGWVPMALHGFSAPPFWLALAGVVVSYVFYMVKPEIPAAIMAFSKKIGLYQVLEGKYGVDWVYENIFARGARAFGTVFWRVGDQALIDGAVVNGSWKVVGKIASVVRWFQSGYIYHYALVMILGVFLLMTYFVWLNK
;
A
#
# COMPACT_ATOMS: atom_id res chain seq x y z
N PHE A 1 -17.85 -2.19 5.81
CA PHE A 1 -18.16 -0.88 5.22
C PHE A 1 -17.01 0.12 5.37
N GLY A 2 -16.49 0.36 6.59
CA GLY A 2 -15.40 1.32 6.81
C GLY A 2 -14.13 1.02 6.02
N TRP A 3 -13.80 -0.25 5.82
CA TRP A 3 -12.66 -0.68 5.01
C TRP A 3 -12.73 -0.20 3.56
N GLU A 4 -13.93 -0.23 2.99
CA GLU A 4 -14.16 0.25 1.62
C GLU A 4 -14.38 1.75 1.55
N ALA A 5 -14.96 2.36 2.59
CA ALA A 5 -15.10 3.82 2.65
C ALA A 5 -13.72 4.50 2.59
N VAL A 6 -12.74 4.00 3.36
CA VAL A 6 -11.38 4.54 3.34
C VAL A 6 -10.68 4.28 1.99
N GLY A 7 -10.97 3.14 1.35
CA GLY A 7 -10.49 2.84 0.00
C GLY A 7 -11.04 3.79 -1.05
N LEU A 8 -12.38 3.97 -1.07
CA LEU A 8 -13.08 4.88 -1.99
C LEU A 8 -12.54 6.31 -1.90
N VAL A 9 -12.53 6.88 -0.70
CA VAL A 9 -12.07 8.25 -0.47
C VAL A 9 -10.62 8.40 -0.92
N SER A 10 -9.76 7.42 -0.63
CA SER A 10 -8.33 7.51 -0.95
C SER A 10 -8.07 7.55 -2.45
N TYR A 11 -8.70 6.68 -3.25
CA TYR A 11 -8.44 6.72 -4.69
C TYR A 11 -9.04 7.95 -5.37
N LEU A 12 -10.19 8.46 -4.89
CA LEU A 12 -10.76 9.71 -5.37
C LEU A 12 -9.82 10.90 -5.09
N LEU A 13 -9.20 10.92 -3.90
CA LEU A 13 -8.23 11.94 -3.51
C LEU A 13 -6.91 11.84 -4.31
N ILE A 14 -6.44 10.64 -4.62
CA ILE A 14 -5.28 10.42 -5.51
C ILE A 14 -5.58 10.99 -6.91
N GLY A 15 -6.77 10.77 -7.42
CA GLY A 15 -7.23 11.27 -8.72
C GLY A 15 -7.73 12.71 -8.71
N PHE A 16 -7.43 13.50 -7.68
CA PHE A 16 -7.91 14.90 -7.55
C PHE A 16 -7.62 15.73 -8.81
N TYR A 17 -6.44 15.60 -9.37
CA TYR A 17 -6.06 16.25 -10.63
C TYR A 17 -6.46 15.39 -11.85
N PHE A 18 -7.75 15.08 -11.99
CA PHE A 18 -8.31 14.15 -12.99
C PHE A 18 -8.00 14.52 -14.46
N LYS A 19 -7.59 15.75 -14.75
CA LYS A 19 -7.12 16.17 -16.08
C LYS A 19 -5.69 15.71 -16.38
N LYS A 20 -4.91 15.28 -15.36
CA LYS A 20 -3.55 14.78 -15.56
C LYS A 20 -3.61 13.26 -15.83
N PRO A 21 -3.10 12.77 -16.97
CA PRO A 21 -3.09 11.34 -17.27
C PRO A 21 -2.37 10.50 -16.20
N THR A 22 -1.29 11.02 -15.59
CA THR A 22 -0.54 10.38 -14.53
C THR A 22 -1.38 10.19 -13.26
N ALA A 23 -2.17 11.20 -12.87
CA ALA A 23 -3.05 11.11 -11.71
C ALA A 23 -4.22 10.15 -11.94
N THR A 24 -4.78 10.12 -13.16
CA THR A 24 -5.83 9.16 -13.53
C THR A 24 -5.29 7.73 -13.51
N PHE A 25 -4.08 7.50 -14.02
CA PHE A 25 -3.43 6.20 -13.98
C PHE A 25 -3.14 5.76 -12.53
N ALA A 26 -2.60 6.66 -11.70
CA ALA A 26 -2.34 6.39 -10.29
C ALA A 26 -3.61 6.03 -9.49
N ASN A 27 -4.70 6.75 -9.75
CA ASN A 27 -6.02 6.47 -9.21
C ASN A 27 -6.49 5.05 -9.56
N MET A 28 -6.50 4.72 -10.86
CA MET A 28 -6.90 3.39 -11.35
C MET A 28 -6.03 2.28 -10.75
N LYS A 29 -4.71 2.49 -10.71
CA LYS A 29 -3.76 1.53 -10.12
C LYS A 29 -4.04 1.32 -8.63
N ALA A 30 -4.24 2.40 -7.87
CA ALA A 30 -4.56 2.32 -6.45
C ALA A 30 -5.87 1.55 -6.22
N PHE A 31 -6.91 1.82 -7.01
CA PHE A 31 -8.16 1.09 -6.93
C PHE A 31 -7.98 -0.41 -7.20
N LEU A 32 -7.39 -0.78 -8.36
CA LEU A 32 -7.27 -2.18 -8.79
C LEU A 32 -6.41 -3.01 -7.83
N VAL A 33 -5.25 -2.49 -7.40
CA VAL A 33 -4.35 -3.21 -6.49
C VAL A 33 -5.00 -3.44 -5.13
N ASN A 34 -5.72 -2.43 -4.61
CA ASN A 34 -6.46 -2.59 -3.36
C ASN A 34 -7.60 -3.61 -3.50
N ARG A 35 -8.29 -3.67 -4.65
CA ARG A 35 -9.34 -4.68 -4.90
C ARG A 35 -8.82 -6.10 -4.90
N VAL A 36 -7.59 -6.33 -5.37
CA VAL A 36 -6.95 -7.66 -5.24
C VAL A 36 -6.80 -8.03 -3.76
N GLY A 37 -6.37 -7.09 -2.91
CA GLY A 37 -6.34 -7.29 -1.46
C GLY A 37 -7.72 -7.55 -0.87
N ASP A 38 -8.71 -6.74 -1.25
CA ASP A 38 -10.09 -6.84 -0.75
C ASP A 38 -10.74 -8.18 -1.11
N PHE A 39 -10.36 -8.80 -2.23
CA PHE A 39 -10.83 -10.12 -2.60
C PHE A 39 -10.38 -11.19 -1.56
N GLY A 40 -9.10 -11.17 -1.18
CA GLY A 40 -8.62 -12.01 -0.09
C GLY A 40 -9.35 -11.74 1.23
N PHE A 41 -9.56 -10.47 1.55
CA PHE A 41 -10.25 -10.05 2.78
C PHE A 41 -11.68 -10.58 2.86
N ILE A 42 -12.45 -10.50 1.77
CA ILE A 42 -13.83 -11.03 1.69
C ILE A 42 -13.85 -12.55 1.87
N ILE A 43 -12.89 -13.28 1.29
CA ILE A 43 -12.76 -14.73 1.50
C ILE A 43 -12.53 -15.03 2.99
N GLY A 44 -11.61 -14.30 3.65
CA GLY A 44 -11.35 -14.45 5.08
C GLY A 44 -12.61 -14.23 5.94
N ILE A 45 -13.37 -13.17 5.66
CA ILE A 45 -14.64 -12.88 6.33
C ILE A 45 -15.66 -14.00 6.06
N GLY A 46 -15.74 -14.48 4.81
CA GLY A 46 -16.63 -15.58 4.42
C GLY A 46 -16.31 -16.88 5.16
N LEU A 47 -15.02 -17.21 5.32
CA LEU A 47 -14.59 -18.37 6.10
C LEU A 47 -14.97 -18.22 7.59
N ILE A 48 -14.75 -17.05 8.19
CA ILE A 48 -15.20 -16.80 9.58
C ILE A 48 -16.69 -17.07 9.69
N TYR A 49 -17.51 -16.45 8.84
CA TYR A 49 -18.96 -16.61 8.90
C TYR A 49 -19.41 -18.05 8.65
N ALA A 50 -18.82 -18.74 7.69
CA ALA A 50 -19.18 -20.12 7.35
C ALA A 50 -18.99 -21.10 8.52
N TYR A 51 -17.97 -20.86 9.37
CA TYR A 51 -17.67 -21.76 10.48
C TYR A 51 -18.13 -21.26 11.85
N THR A 52 -18.36 -19.96 12.02
CA THR A 52 -18.84 -19.40 13.30
C THR A 52 -20.34 -19.06 13.27
N GLY A 53 -20.90 -18.80 12.09
CA GLY A 53 -22.31 -18.40 11.91
C GLY A 53 -22.64 -16.98 12.39
N THR A 54 -21.62 -16.16 12.71
CA THR A 54 -21.80 -14.83 13.29
C THR A 54 -20.75 -13.84 12.78
N PHE A 55 -21.06 -12.53 12.85
CA PHE A 55 -20.12 -11.43 12.63
C PHE A 55 -19.78 -10.69 13.93
N ASN A 56 -20.31 -11.10 15.06
CA ASN A 56 -20.01 -10.50 16.35
C ASN A 56 -18.62 -10.95 16.83
N TYR A 57 -17.71 -10.00 17.07
CA TYR A 57 -16.34 -10.31 17.49
C TYR A 57 -16.27 -11.17 18.76
N SER A 58 -17.07 -10.89 19.77
CA SER A 58 -17.04 -11.66 21.03
C SER A 58 -17.46 -13.11 20.81
N GLU A 59 -18.47 -13.35 19.98
CA GLU A 59 -18.93 -14.70 19.64
C GLU A 59 -17.94 -15.44 18.74
N ILE A 60 -17.32 -14.73 17.77
CA ILE A 60 -16.26 -15.28 16.93
C ILE A 60 -15.12 -15.75 17.82
N PHE A 61 -14.58 -14.85 18.65
CA PHE A 61 -13.40 -15.15 19.47
C PHE A 61 -13.64 -16.28 20.48
N ALA A 62 -14.85 -16.40 21.00
CA ALA A 62 -15.23 -17.52 21.87
C ALA A 62 -15.19 -18.89 21.16
N LYS A 63 -15.46 -18.94 19.84
CA LYS A 63 -15.46 -20.17 19.04
C LYS A 63 -14.09 -20.54 18.45
N LEU A 64 -13.15 -19.60 18.36
CA LEU A 64 -11.84 -19.86 17.71
C LEU A 64 -11.05 -21.03 18.30
N PRO A 65 -10.99 -21.24 19.63
CA PRO A 65 -10.27 -22.37 20.21
C PRO A 65 -10.79 -23.74 19.74
N GLU A 66 -12.09 -23.87 19.53
CA GLU A 66 -12.73 -25.10 19.02
C GLU A 66 -12.35 -25.36 17.55
N LEU A 67 -12.06 -24.30 16.80
CA LEU A 67 -11.70 -24.36 15.37
C LEU A 67 -10.20 -24.53 15.12
N GLN A 68 -9.36 -24.52 16.15
CA GLN A 68 -7.89 -24.53 16.00
C GLN A 68 -7.39 -25.76 15.25
N ALA A 69 -7.96 -26.94 15.47
CA ALA A 69 -7.59 -28.19 14.79
C ALA A 69 -8.41 -28.45 13.52
N THR A 70 -9.32 -27.56 13.14
CA THR A 70 -10.20 -27.76 11.99
C THR A 70 -9.43 -27.60 10.69
N MET A 71 -9.55 -28.60 9.81
CA MET A 71 -8.98 -28.57 8.46
C MET A 71 -9.98 -28.00 7.45
N LEU A 72 -9.49 -27.22 6.51
CA LEU A 72 -10.30 -26.77 5.37
C LEU A 72 -10.54 -27.95 4.41
N PRO A 73 -11.81 -28.31 4.10
CA PRO A 73 -12.13 -29.47 3.28
C PRO A 73 -11.40 -29.47 1.93
N GLY A 74 -10.80 -30.60 1.57
CA GLY A 74 -10.12 -30.80 0.29
C GLY A 74 -8.73 -30.18 0.16
N THR A 75 -8.20 -29.50 1.17
CA THR A 75 -6.91 -28.79 1.06
C THR A 75 -5.82 -29.34 1.97
N GLY A 76 -6.16 -29.95 3.10
CA GLY A 76 -5.21 -30.36 4.16
C GLY A 76 -4.61 -29.17 4.94
N TRP A 77 -5.13 -27.94 4.78
CA TRP A 77 -4.66 -26.76 5.49
C TRP A 77 -5.55 -26.45 6.69
N LEU A 78 -4.93 -25.92 7.75
CA LEU A 78 -5.68 -25.46 8.93
C LEU A 78 -6.57 -24.27 8.56
N LEU A 79 -7.83 -24.33 8.96
CA LEU A 79 -8.84 -23.30 8.69
C LEU A 79 -8.39 -21.91 9.14
N LEU A 80 -7.92 -21.79 10.40
CA LEU A 80 -7.52 -20.50 10.97
C LEU A 80 -6.29 -19.93 10.28
N THR A 81 -5.36 -20.79 9.82
CA THR A 81 -4.21 -20.36 9.02
C THR A 81 -4.65 -19.74 7.69
N VAL A 82 -5.50 -20.41 6.94
CA VAL A 82 -6.01 -19.90 5.66
C VAL A 82 -6.81 -18.62 5.88
N THR A 83 -7.67 -18.60 6.88
CA THR A 83 -8.47 -17.41 7.24
C THR A 83 -7.57 -16.22 7.58
N GLY A 84 -6.55 -16.43 8.44
CA GLY A 84 -5.60 -15.38 8.82
C GLY A 84 -4.81 -14.85 7.64
N ILE A 85 -4.32 -15.71 6.75
CA ILE A 85 -3.62 -15.30 5.52
C ILE A 85 -4.56 -14.52 4.60
N CYS A 86 -5.79 -14.98 4.39
CA CYS A 86 -6.78 -14.29 3.57
C CYS A 86 -7.11 -12.88 4.10
N LEU A 87 -7.32 -12.74 5.41
CA LEU A 87 -7.50 -11.43 6.04
C LEU A 87 -6.25 -10.54 5.86
N PHE A 88 -5.05 -11.11 6.01
CA PHE A 88 -3.81 -10.38 5.85
C PHE A 88 -3.56 -9.95 4.40
N ILE A 89 -4.00 -10.71 3.39
CA ILE A 89 -3.96 -10.26 1.99
C ILE A 89 -4.74 -8.94 1.82
N GLY A 90 -5.88 -8.78 2.49
CA GLY A 90 -6.56 -7.50 2.57
C GLY A 90 -5.71 -6.41 3.21
N ALA A 91 -5.06 -6.72 4.32
CA ALA A 91 -4.13 -5.79 4.97
C ALA A 91 -2.94 -5.42 4.08
N MET A 92 -2.41 -6.37 3.28
CA MET A 92 -1.34 -6.10 2.31
C MET A 92 -1.76 -5.06 1.27
N GLY A 93 -3.00 -5.07 0.82
CA GLY A 93 -3.54 -4.05 -0.09
C GLY A 93 -3.57 -2.67 0.56
N LYS A 94 -4.32 -2.50 1.64
CA LYS A 94 -4.51 -1.20 2.31
C LYS A 94 -3.21 -0.67 2.93
N SER A 95 -2.44 -1.52 3.60
CA SER A 95 -1.16 -1.14 4.24
C SER A 95 0.04 -1.32 3.32
N ALA A 96 -0.19 -1.47 2.02
CA ALA A 96 0.82 -1.46 0.98
C ALA A 96 2.03 -2.36 1.28
N GLN A 97 1.79 -3.62 1.66
CA GLN A 97 2.85 -4.61 1.87
C GLN A 97 3.19 -5.32 0.57
N PHE A 98 4.45 -5.76 0.44
CA PHE A 98 4.87 -6.55 -0.71
C PHE A 98 3.99 -7.79 -0.90
N PRO A 99 3.56 -8.12 -2.15
CA PRO A 99 3.78 -7.40 -3.40
C PRO A 99 2.74 -6.30 -3.72
N LEU A 100 1.69 -6.08 -2.90
CA LEU A 100 0.60 -5.14 -3.16
C LEU A 100 0.93 -3.66 -2.80
N HIS A 101 2.21 -3.28 -2.82
CA HIS A 101 2.71 -1.97 -2.42
C HIS A 101 2.79 -0.93 -3.55
N ALA A 102 2.78 -1.38 -4.80
CA ALA A 102 3.17 -0.57 -5.97
C ALA A 102 2.29 0.66 -6.23
N TRP A 103 1.08 0.71 -5.68
CA TRP A 103 0.16 1.85 -5.82
C TRP A 103 0.57 3.07 -4.97
N LEU A 104 1.25 2.84 -3.83
CA LEU A 104 1.48 3.90 -2.84
C LEU A 104 2.46 4.98 -3.33
N PRO A 105 3.61 4.69 -3.96
CA PRO A 105 4.48 5.73 -4.50
C PRO A 105 3.84 6.56 -5.61
N ASP A 106 2.95 5.97 -6.41
CA ASP A 106 2.26 6.67 -7.48
C ASP A 106 1.11 7.54 -6.96
N SER A 107 0.60 7.28 -5.75
CA SER A 107 -0.40 8.12 -5.08
C SER A 107 0.10 9.53 -4.77
N MET A 108 1.41 9.81 -4.92
CA MET A 108 2.00 11.14 -4.79
C MET A 108 1.54 12.14 -5.88
N GLU A 109 0.79 11.70 -6.89
CA GLU A 109 0.15 12.58 -7.87
C GLU A 109 -0.95 13.46 -7.26
N GLY A 110 -1.50 13.09 -6.11
CA GLY A 110 -2.46 13.91 -5.36
C GLY A 110 -1.81 15.13 -4.68
N PRO A 111 -2.63 16.11 -4.24
CA PRO A 111 -2.16 17.24 -3.43
C PRO A 111 -1.42 16.81 -2.17
N THR A 112 -0.38 17.55 -1.76
CA THR A 112 0.48 17.15 -0.63
C THR A 112 -0.25 16.97 0.71
N PRO A 113 -1.25 17.80 1.10
CA PRO A 113 -2.04 17.56 2.32
C PRO A 113 -2.79 16.22 2.28
N ILE A 114 -3.25 15.82 1.10
CA ILE A 114 -3.89 14.51 0.88
C ILE A 114 -2.88 13.39 1.05
N SER A 115 -1.65 13.55 0.52
CA SER A 115 -0.56 12.59 0.74
C SER A 115 -0.27 12.44 2.24
N ALA A 116 -0.23 13.54 3.00
CA ALA A 116 -0.07 13.47 4.46
C ALA A 116 -1.20 12.67 5.12
N LEU A 117 -2.46 12.93 4.74
CA LEU A 117 -3.62 12.25 5.30
C LEU A 117 -3.61 10.74 5.02
N ILE A 118 -3.43 10.35 3.76
CA ILE A 118 -3.48 8.93 3.33
C ILE A 118 -2.33 8.12 3.96
N HIS A 119 -1.12 8.69 4.01
CA HIS A 119 0.11 7.96 4.33
C HIS A 119 0.54 8.05 5.79
N ALA A 120 0.07 9.05 6.56
CA ALA A 120 0.47 9.18 7.95
C ALA A 120 -0.42 8.34 8.89
N ALA A 121 -1.76 8.44 8.77
CA ALA A 121 -2.66 7.99 9.82
C ALA A 121 -3.94 7.27 9.36
N THR A 122 -4.28 7.22 8.06
CA THR A 122 -5.63 6.76 7.66
C THR A 122 -5.61 5.44 6.89
N MET A 123 -5.58 5.48 5.55
CA MET A 123 -5.77 4.27 4.75
C MET A 123 -4.70 3.21 5.01
N VAL A 124 -3.43 3.63 5.03
CA VAL A 124 -2.30 2.69 5.15
C VAL A 124 -2.18 2.05 6.54
N THR A 125 -2.88 2.57 7.53
CA THR A 125 -2.90 2.04 8.90
C THR A 125 -4.04 1.05 9.14
N ALA A 126 -5.02 0.99 8.22
CA ALA A 126 -6.20 0.13 8.36
C ALA A 126 -5.84 -1.36 8.47
N GLY A 127 -4.84 -1.83 7.70
CA GLY A 127 -4.37 -3.22 7.79
C GLY A 127 -3.70 -3.53 9.12
N ILE A 128 -2.90 -2.61 9.64
CA ILE A 128 -2.26 -2.74 10.96
C ILE A 128 -3.32 -2.84 12.06
N PHE A 129 -4.32 -1.96 12.02
CA PHE A 129 -5.46 -1.99 12.94
C PHE A 129 -6.22 -3.32 12.86
N MET A 130 -6.54 -3.78 11.66
CA MET A 130 -7.32 -5.01 11.45
C MET A 130 -6.59 -6.23 12.03
N VAL A 131 -5.30 -6.39 11.75
CA VAL A 131 -4.51 -7.51 12.29
C VAL A 131 -4.44 -7.44 13.81
N SER A 132 -4.22 -6.25 14.38
CA SER A 132 -4.21 -6.06 15.84
C SER A 132 -5.57 -6.41 16.47
N ARG A 133 -6.68 -6.02 15.83
CA ARG A 133 -8.04 -6.33 16.31
C ARG A 133 -8.37 -7.81 16.23
N MET A 134 -7.80 -8.50 15.25
CA MET A 134 -7.96 -9.95 15.05
C MET A 134 -6.87 -10.78 15.74
N SER A 135 -6.12 -10.19 16.68
CA SER A 135 -5.06 -10.89 17.44
C SER A 135 -5.49 -12.25 18.00
N PRO A 136 -6.72 -12.45 18.57
CA PRO A 136 -7.12 -13.76 19.06
C PRO A 136 -7.11 -14.86 17.98
N LEU A 137 -7.33 -14.50 16.73
CA LEU A 137 -7.26 -15.44 15.61
C LEU A 137 -5.80 -15.73 15.22
N TYR A 138 -4.96 -14.68 15.13
CA TYR A 138 -3.58 -14.85 14.70
C TYR A 138 -2.72 -15.59 15.72
N GLU A 139 -2.97 -15.42 17.01
CA GLU A 139 -2.29 -16.16 18.10
C GLU A 139 -2.49 -17.68 18.03
N LEU A 140 -3.48 -18.15 17.29
CA LEU A 140 -3.76 -19.57 17.07
C LEU A 140 -3.05 -20.15 15.84
N SER A 141 -2.26 -19.35 15.10
CA SER A 141 -1.58 -19.80 13.86
C SER A 141 -0.20 -19.18 13.69
N ASP A 142 0.83 -19.87 14.15
CA ASP A 142 2.24 -19.50 13.98
C ASP A 142 2.62 -19.36 12.49
N THR A 143 1.99 -20.15 11.61
CA THR A 143 2.21 -20.07 10.16
C THR A 143 1.72 -18.74 9.61
N ALA A 144 0.55 -18.25 10.03
CA ALA A 144 0.02 -16.97 9.61
C ALA A 144 0.88 -15.81 10.17
N LEU A 145 1.28 -15.89 11.44
CA LEU A 145 2.18 -14.92 12.08
C LEU A 145 3.53 -14.86 11.38
N ASN A 146 4.13 -16.01 11.09
CA ASN A 146 5.40 -16.07 10.37
C ASN A 146 5.29 -15.50 8.94
N PHE A 147 4.17 -15.72 8.25
CA PHE A 147 3.89 -15.10 6.95
C PHE A 147 3.84 -13.58 7.06
N ILE A 148 3.13 -13.04 8.04
CA ILE A 148 3.06 -11.59 8.32
C ILE A 148 4.45 -11.03 8.61
N LEU A 149 5.22 -11.71 9.46
CA LEU A 149 6.58 -11.34 9.86
C LEU A 149 7.51 -11.20 8.65
N VAL A 150 7.54 -12.21 7.79
CA VAL A 150 8.42 -12.25 6.60
C VAL A 150 8.02 -11.19 5.57
N ILE A 151 6.72 -11.05 5.28
CA ILE A 151 6.22 -10.02 4.35
C ILE A 151 6.55 -8.61 4.86
N GLY A 152 6.38 -8.38 6.16
CA GLY A 152 6.76 -7.12 6.80
C GLY A 152 8.25 -6.83 6.68
N ALA A 153 9.10 -7.83 6.91
CA ALA A 153 10.56 -7.71 6.79
C ALA A 153 11.01 -7.40 5.36
N ILE A 154 10.45 -8.09 4.37
CA ILE A 154 10.69 -7.79 2.94
C ILE A 154 10.29 -6.34 2.65
N THR A 155 9.10 -5.93 3.06
CA THR A 155 8.62 -4.57 2.81
C THR A 155 9.51 -3.52 3.48
N ALA A 156 9.87 -3.71 4.75
CA ALA A 156 10.71 -2.77 5.49
C ALA A 156 12.06 -2.53 4.80
N LEU A 157 12.75 -3.61 4.42
CA LEU A 157 14.09 -3.54 3.85
C LEU A 157 14.08 -3.06 2.40
N PHE A 158 13.32 -3.71 1.52
CA PHE A 158 13.37 -3.45 0.08
C PHE A 158 12.79 -2.08 -0.29
N MET A 159 11.73 -1.64 0.39
CA MET A 159 11.17 -0.31 0.14
C MET A 159 12.08 0.79 0.70
N GLY A 160 12.77 0.54 1.81
CA GLY A 160 13.81 1.45 2.32
C GLY A 160 14.93 1.67 1.29
N ILE A 161 15.42 0.61 0.66
CA ILE A 161 16.46 0.71 -0.38
C ILE A 161 15.98 1.56 -1.57
N LEU A 162 14.73 1.41 -2.01
CA LEU A 162 14.17 2.27 -3.09
C LEU A 162 14.13 3.74 -2.71
N GLY A 163 13.95 4.05 -1.42
CA GLY A 163 13.99 5.43 -0.92
C GLY A 163 15.33 6.14 -1.17
N ILE A 164 16.44 5.39 -1.23
CA ILE A 164 17.79 5.94 -1.45
C ILE A 164 17.92 6.59 -2.82
N ILE A 165 17.30 6.00 -3.86
CA ILE A 165 17.47 6.44 -5.24
C ILE A 165 16.45 7.48 -5.71
N GLN A 166 15.40 7.73 -4.93
CA GLN A 166 14.35 8.69 -5.30
C GLN A 166 14.86 10.12 -5.29
N ASN A 167 14.41 10.91 -6.27
CA ASN A 167 14.73 12.33 -6.38
C ASN A 167 13.53 13.24 -6.17
N ASP A 168 12.31 12.72 -6.16
CA ASP A 168 11.10 13.45 -5.79
C ASP A 168 10.95 13.48 -4.27
N ILE A 169 10.81 14.69 -3.67
CA ILE A 169 10.73 14.89 -2.22
C ILE A 169 9.57 14.10 -1.59
N LYS A 170 8.40 14.03 -2.24
CA LYS A 170 7.25 13.26 -1.76
C LYS A 170 7.47 11.77 -1.88
N ARG A 171 8.09 11.31 -2.99
CA ARG A 171 8.36 9.88 -3.19
C ARG A 171 9.39 9.33 -2.21
N VAL A 172 10.42 10.11 -1.82
CA VAL A 172 11.34 9.70 -0.74
C VAL A 172 10.57 9.43 0.55
N ILE A 173 9.67 10.35 0.95
CA ILE A 173 8.86 10.19 2.16
C ILE A 173 7.85 9.05 2.01
N ALA A 174 7.32 8.79 0.81
CA ALA A 174 6.42 7.69 0.52
C ALA A 174 7.10 6.31 0.68
N TYR A 175 8.29 6.13 0.12
CA TYR A 175 9.08 4.91 0.33
C TYR A 175 9.49 4.73 1.78
N SER A 176 9.77 5.82 2.47
CA SER A 176 9.97 5.81 3.92
C SER A 176 8.70 5.36 4.66
N THR A 177 7.50 5.75 4.23
CA THR A 177 6.24 5.26 4.80
C THR A 177 6.08 3.76 4.59
N LEU A 178 6.32 3.26 3.37
CA LEU A 178 6.31 1.82 3.07
C LEU A 178 7.24 1.03 3.99
N SER A 179 8.46 1.51 4.18
CA SER A 179 9.42 0.90 5.08
C SER A 179 8.92 0.86 6.53
N GLN A 180 8.34 1.97 7.05
CA GLN A 180 7.81 2.01 8.41
C GLN A 180 6.54 1.14 8.59
N LEU A 181 5.68 1.04 7.58
CA LEU A 181 4.57 0.08 7.57
C LEU A 181 5.09 -1.36 7.62
N GLY A 182 6.20 -1.64 6.93
CA GLY A 182 6.91 -2.92 7.06
C GLY A 182 7.36 -3.20 8.51
N TYR A 183 7.92 -2.20 9.22
CA TYR A 183 8.25 -2.32 10.65
C TYR A 183 7.03 -2.66 11.51
N MET A 184 5.90 -1.97 11.29
CA MET A 184 4.66 -2.27 12.01
C MET A 184 4.18 -3.69 11.73
N THR A 185 4.25 -4.13 10.48
CA THR A 185 3.86 -5.49 10.06
C THR A 185 4.77 -6.55 10.68
N VAL A 186 6.07 -6.28 10.78
CA VAL A 186 7.02 -7.15 11.50
C VAL A 186 6.64 -7.27 12.97
N ALA A 187 6.28 -6.17 13.63
CA ALA A 187 5.82 -6.20 15.02
C ALA A 187 4.54 -7.03 15.20
N LEU A 188 3.57 -6.90 14.26
CA LEU A 188 2.37 -7.74 14.25
C LEU A 188 2.71 -9.23 14.14
N GLY A 189 3.62 -9.58 13.21
CA GLY A 189 4.07 -10.95 13.03
C GLY A 189 4.81 -11.52 14.25
N ALA A 190 5.48 -10.66 15.02
CA ALA A 190 6.12 -11.03 16.29
C ALA A 190 5.16 -11.05 17.50
N SER A 191 3.85 -11.00 17.27
CA SER A 191 2.80 -10.92 18.31
C SER A 191 2.90 -9.68 19.22
N ALA A 192 3.63 -8.65 18.79
CA ALA A 192 3.77 -7.37 19.50
C ALA A 192 2.78 -6.32 18.95
N TYR A 193 1.47 -6.66 18.97
CA TYR A 193 0.42 -5.82 18.37
C TYR A 193 0.32 -4.43 19.00
N SER A 194 0.43 -4.33 20.32
CA SER A 194 0.43 -3.05 21.02
C SER A 194 1.60 -2.16 20.60
N VAL A 195 2.77 -2.75 20.35
CA VAL A 195 3.97 -2.05 19.83
C VAL A 195 3.71 -1.57 18.40
N ALA A 196 3.07 -2.38 17.54
CA ALA A 196 2.71 -1.98 16.20
C ALA A 196 1.76 -0.77 16.19
N VAL A 197 0.73 -0.78 17.02
CA VAL A 197 -0.23 0.34 17.15
C VAL A 197 0.43 1.56 17.82
N PHE A 198 1.32 1.35 18.76
CA PHE A 198 2.12 2.44 19.34
C PHE A 198 3.01 3.11 18.30
N HIS A 199 3.69 2.34 17.46
CA HIS A 199 4.46 2.90 16.36
C HIS A 199 3.58 3.58 15.30
N LEU A 200 2.39 3.05 15.03
CA LEU A 200 1.38 3.69 14.17
C LEU A 200 1.04 5.09 14.68
N MET A 201 0.80 5.26 15.99
CA MET A 201 0.48 6.56 16.58
C MET A 201 1.65 7.55 16.45
N THR A 202 2.87 7.16 16.82
CA THR A 202 4.04 8.03 16.70
C THR A 202 4.34 8.37 15.23
N HIS A 203 4.19 7.38 14.33
CA HIS A 203 4.32 7.53 12.89
C HIS A 203 3.35 8.57 12.32
N ALA A 204 2.10 8.56 12.76
CA ALA A 204 1.10 9.51 12.31
C ALA A 204 1.58 10.96 12.49
N PHE A 205 2.17 11.30 13.62
CA PHE A 205 2.65 12.65 13.90
C PHE A 205 3.88 13.01 13.05
N PHE A 206 4.95 12.25 13.12
CA PHE A 206 6.17 12.64 12.41
C PHE A 206 6.05 12.50 10.88
N LYS A 207 5.19 11.60 10.36
CA LYS A 207 4.96 11.51 8.92
C LYS A 207 4.08 12.61 8.39
N ALA A 208 3.02 12.98 9.11
CA ALA A 208 2.24 14.16 8.73
C ALA A 208 3.13 15.41 8.72
N LEU A 209 3.99 15.56 9.73
CA LEU A 209 4.96 16.65 9.80
C LEU A 209 5.90 16.66 8.58
N LEU A 210 6.48 15.52 8.20
CA LEU A 210 7.40 15.43 7.07
C LEU A 210 6.71 15.69 5.72
N PHE A 211 5.49 15.15 5.51
CA PHE A 211 4.73 15.41 4.29
C PHE A 211 4.29 16.87 4.17
N LEU A 212 3.76 17.46 5.24
CA LEU A 212 3.36 18.86 5.23
C LEU A 212 4.59 19.78 5.12
N GLY A 213 5.72 19.41 5.75
CA GLY A 213 6.99 20.10 5.59
C GLY A 213 7.50 20.05 4.15
N ALA A 214 7.40 18.88 3.49
CA ALA A 214 7.68 18.78 2.06
C ALA A 214 6.73 19.63 1.21
N GLY A 215 5.45 19.69 1.59
CA GLY A 215 4.47 20.58 0.96
C GLY A 215 4.83 22.04 1.10
N SER A 216 5.30 22.46 2.27
CA SER A 216 5.81 23.82 2.51
C SER A 216 7.01 24.13 1.61
N VAL A 217 7.99 23.20 1.51
CA VAL A 217 9.13 23.34 0.59
C VAL A 217 8.66 23.46 -0.87
N ILE A 218 7.73 22.62 -1.30
CA ILE A 218 7.19 22.65 -2.68
C ILE A 218 6.51 23.99 -2.98
N ILE A 219 5.74 24.54 -2.05
CA ILE A 219 5.12 25.88 -2.18
C ILE A 219 6.22 26.94 -2.29
N GLY A 220 7.17 26.95 -1.36
CA GLY A 220 8.28 27.91 -1.36
C GLY A 220 9.21 27.81 -2.56
N MET A 221 9.25 26.66 -3.22
CA MET A 221 10.04 26.34 -4.43
C MET A 221 9.21 26.39 -5.72
N HIS A 222 8.12 27.15 -5.74
CA HIS A 222 7.28 27.36 -6.94
C HIS A 222 6.82 26.05 -7.59
N HIS A 223 6.34 25.10 -6.77
CA HIS A 223 5.83 23.76 -7.15
C HIS A 223 6.88 22.76 -7.67
N ASN A 224 8.18 23.06 -7.55
CA ASN A 224 9.22 22.09 -7.84
C ASN A 224 9.24 20.98 -6.77
N GLN A 225 9.30 19.71 -7.20
CA GLN A 225 9.34 18.53 -6.32
C GLN A 225 10.69 17.79 -6.39
N ASP A 226 11.52 18.09 -7.38
CA ASP A 226 12.80 17.40 -7.59
C ASP A 226 13.89 18.02 -6.70
N ILE A 227 14.38 17.23 -5.75
CA ILE A 227 15.42 17.65 -4.79
C ILE A 227 16.75 18.02 -5.45
N ARG A 228 17.00 17.58 -6.68
CA ARG A 228 18.24 17.91 -7.42
C ARG A 228 18.33 19.40 -7.76
N TRP A 229 17.20 20.06 -7.89
CA TRP A 229 17.07 21.48 -8.23
C TRP A 229 16.75 22.35 -7.00
N MET A 230 16.98 21.81 -5.79
CA MET A 230 16.86 22.53 -4.53
C MET A 230 18.23 22.82 -3.93
N GLY A 231 18.28 23.44 -2.77
CA GLY A 231 19.50 23.66 -1.99
C GLY A 231 19.44 24.95 -1.19
N GLY A 232 20.10 24.99 -0.02
CA GLY A 232 20.18 26.19 0.80
C GLY A 232 18.84 26.71 1.37
N VAL A 233 17.76 25.94 1.26
CA VAL A 233 16.38 26.35 1.61
C VAL A 233 16.26 26.80 3.06
N ARG A 234 17.10 26.32 3.98
CA ARG A 234 17.10 26.73 5.40
C ARG A 234 17.24 28.26 5.62
N LYS A 235 17.89 28.95 4.69
CA LYS A 235 18.10 30.42 4.80
C LYS A 235 16.81 31.20 4.60
N TYR A 236 15.90 30.65 3.83
CA TYR A 236 14.66 31.28 3.42
C TYR A 236 13.44 30.73 4.17
N MET A 237 13.52 29.49 4.66
CA MET A 237 12.41 28.75 5.29
C MET A 237 12.81 28.17 6.66
N PRO A 238 13.13 29.00 7.65
CA PRO A 238 13.67 28.54 8.94
C PRO A 238 12.66 27.71 9.76
N ILE A 239 11.37 28.03 9.74
CA ILE A 239 10.34 27.29 10.49
C ILE A 239 10.17 25.90 9.85
N THR A 240 10.03 25.84 8.54
CA THR A 240 9.94 24.58 7.78
C THR A 240 11.19 23.74 7.99
N TRP A 241 12.38 24.32 7.97
CA TRP A 241 13.65 23.64 8.20
C TRP A 241 13.73 22.98 9.58
N ILE A 242 13.42 23.71 10.65
CA ILE A 242 13.50 23.19 12.03
C ILE A 242 12.46 22.07 12.24
N THR A 243 11.21 22.30 11.82
CA THR A 243 10.13 21.32 11.97
C THR A 243 10.39 20.05 11.16
N PHE A 244 10.95 20.18 9.96
CA PHE A 244 11.37 19.03 9.15
C PHE A 244 12.54 18.24 9.80
N LEU A 245 13.49 18.93 10.44
CA LEU A 245 14.55 18.29 11.21
C LEU A 245 13.98 17.48 12.36
N LEU A 246 13.05 18.05 13.16
CA LEU A 246 12.41 17.34 14.27
C LEU A 246 11.66 16.09 13.79
N GLY A 247 10.96 16.17 12.67
CA GLY A 247 10.33 15.01 12.03
C GLY A 247 11.32 13.93 11.59
N ASN A 248 12.45 14.32 11.02
CA ASN A 248 13.53 13.39 10.63
C ASN A 248 14.19 12.72 11.84
N LEU A 249 14.46 13.47 12.91
CA LEU A 249 15.04 12.92 14.14
C LEU A 249 14.09 11.90 14.79
N ALA A 250 12.77 12.20 14.78
CA ALA A 250 11.77 11.24 15.23
C ALA A 250 11.74 9.99 14.34
N LEU A 251 11.76 10.15 13.01
CA LEU A 251 11.72 9.04 12.05
C LEU A 251 12.90 8.08 12.20
N ILE A 252 14.11 8.59 12.34
CA ILE A 252 15.32 7.74 12.45
C ILE A 252 15.43 7.01 13.79
N GLY A 253 14.64 7.42 14.79
CA GLY A 253 14.68 6.85 16.14
C GLY A 253 15.79 7.45 16.99
N THR A 254 15.93 8.77 17.01
CA THR A 254 16.84 9.46 17.92
C THR A 254 16.33 9.35 19.35
N PRO A 255 17.14 8.96 20.35
CA PRO A 255 16.73 8.93 21.76
C PRO A 255 16.05 10.24 22.20
N PHE A 256 15.04 10.13 23.06
CA PHE A 256 14.14 11.20 23.50
C PHE A 256 13.10 11.69 22.47
N PHE A 257 13.13 11.24 21.23
CA PHE A 257 12.09 11.50 20.25
C PHE A 257 11.05 10.38 20.21
N SER A 258 9.81 10.70 19.83
CA SER A 258 8.69 9.74 19.88
C SER A 258 8.94 8.46 19.10
N GLY A 259 9.55 8.58 17.93
CA GLY A 259 9.86 7.44 17.06
C GLY A 259 10.92 6.49 17.61
N PHE A 260 11.80 6.95 18.50
CA PHE A 260 12.75 6.10 19.18
C PHE A 260 12.05 5.02 20.01
N TYR A 261 11.16 5.42 20.92
CA TYR A 261 10.48 4.51 21.83
C TYR A 261 9.72 3.40 21.11
N SER A 262 9.03 3.77 20.04
CA SER A 262 8.23 2.79 19.30
C SER A 262 9.06 1.92 18.37
N LYS A 263 10.09 2.45 17.72
CA LYS A 263 10.94 1.71 16.79
C LYS A 263 11.88 0.75 17.49
N ASP A 264 12.48 1.19 18.59
CA ASP A 264 13.34 0.35 19.43
C ASP A 264 12.56 -0.81 20.02
N ALA A 265 11.34 -0.55 20.54
CA ALA A 265 10.45 -1.60 21.00
C ALA A 265 10.08 -2.63 19.90
N ILE A 266 9.95 -2.22 18.62
CA ILE A 266 9.77 -3.17 17.52
C ILE A 266 10.99 -4.06 17.35
N ILE A 267 12.19 -3.48 17.34
CA ILE A 267 13.45 -4.21 17.13
C ILE A 267 13.64 -5.24 18.24
N GLU A 268 13.43 -4.84 19.49
CA GLU A 268 13.52 -5.73 20.65
C GLU A 268 12.43 -6.85 20.60
N ALA A 269 11.19 -6.52 20.25
CA ALA A 269 10.12 -7.52 20.12
C ALA A 269 10.45 -8.58 19.06
N VAL A 270 11.03 -8.19 17.94
CA VAL A 270 11.44 -9.12 16.88
C VAL A 270 12.63 -9.97 17.31
N HIS A 271 13.57 -9.40 18.06
CA HIS A 271 14.69 -10.13 18.63
C HIS A 271 14.23 -11.25 19.59
N ALA A 272 13.21 -10.96 20.38
CA ALA A 272 12.59 -11.90 21.31
C ALA A 272 11.65 -12.94 20.66
N SER A 273 11.33 -12.79 19.38
CA SER A 273 10.41 -13.69 18.67
C SER A 273 11.05 -15.04 18.38
N THR A 274 10.31 -16.11 18.63
CA THR A 274 10.71 -17.51 18.41
C THR A 274 10.29 -18.07 17.05
N LEU A 275 9.62 -17.28 16.20
CA LEU A 275 9.14 -17.72 14.90
C LEU A 275 10.29 -17.96 13.91
N PRO A 276 10.14 -18.89 12.94
CA PRO A 276 11.22 -19.24 12.00
C PRO A 276 11.77 -18.05 11.21
N GLY A 277 10.92 -17.07 10.87
CA GLY A 277 11.31 -15.86 10.13
C GLY A 277 11.98 -14.77 10.98
N ALA A 278 12.05 -14.92 12.31
CA ALA A 278 12.50 -13.88 13.23
C ALA A 278 13.94 -13.39 12.95
N GLY A 279 14.86 -14.31 12.63
CA GLY A 279 16.23 -13.95 12.31
C GLY A 279 16.36 -13.06 11.07
N PHE A 280 15.64 -13.38 10.00
CA PHE A 280 15.57 -12.53 8.80
C PHE A 280 14.89 -11.18 9.10
N ALA A 281 13.80 -11.19 9.85
CA ALA A 281 13.08 -9.98 10.21
C ALA A 281 13.93 -9.06 11.08
N TYR A 282 14.66 -9.60 12.06
CA TYR A 282 15.60 -8.83 12.89
C TYR A 282 16.69 -8.18 12.05
N PHE A 283 17.32 -8.94 11.15
CA PHE A 283 18.29 -8.38 10.20
C PHE A 283 17.68 -7.26 9.36
N ALA A 284 16.49 -7.46 8.81
CA ALA A 284 15.82 -6.49 7.95
C ALA A 284 15.48 -5.18 8.66
N VAL A 285 14.95 -5.26 9.90
CA VAL A 285 14.63 -4.05 10.68
C VAL A 285 15.90 -3.35 11.15
N LEU A 286 16.92 -4.08 11.54
CA LEU A 286 18.20 -3.50 11.99
C LEU A 286 18.94 -2.81 10.84
N ALA A 287 19.09 -3.46 9.68
CA ALA A 287 19.64 -2.85 8.47
C ALA A 287 18.79 -1.64 8.00
N GLY A 288 17.48 -1.74 8.15
CA GLY A 288 16.52 -0.68 7.85
C GLY A 288 16.73 0.58 8.69
N VAL A 289 17.32 0.50 9.89
CA VAL A 289 17.66 1.69 10.70
C VAL A 289 18.69 2.54 9.97
N PHE A 290 19.80 1.93 9.53
CA PHE A 290 20.83 2.64 8.74
C PHE A 290 20.26 3.22 7.45
N ILE A 291 19.51 2.42 6.70
CA ILE A 291 18.90 2.82 5.42
C ILE A 291 17.96 3.99 5.63
N THR A 292 17.10 3.95 6.66
CA THR A 292 16.16 5.03 7.00
C THR A 292 16.91 6.33 7.31
N ALA A 293 17.94 6.27 8.13
CA ALA A 293 18.74 7.44 8.47
C ALA A 293 19.46 8.01 7.23
N PHE A 294 20.01 7.13 6.40
CA PHE A 294 20.72 7.53 5.20
C PHE A 294 19.83 8.28 4.20
N TYR A 295 18.67 7.71 3.76
CA TYR A 295 17.84 8.39 2.75
C TYR A 295 17.15 9.64 3.31
N SER A 296 16.76 9.64 4.59
CA SER A 296 16.11 10.77 5.23
C SER A 296 17.07 11.97 5.33
N PHE A 297 18.30 11.72 5.76
CA PHE A 297 19.30 12.77 5.84
C PHE A 297 19.92 13.11 4.49
N ARG A 298 19.97 12.18 3.52
CA ARG A 298 20.27 12.53 2.12
C ARG A 298 19.32 13.63 1.62
N LEU A 299 18.01 13.42 1.78
CA LEU A 299 17.00 14.41 1.41
C LEU A 299 17.22 15.72 2.17
N TYR A 300 17.41 15.64 3.47
CA TYR A 300 17.59 16.80 4.34
C TYR A 300 18.82 17.63 3.95
N TRP A 301 19.98 16.99 3.72
CA TRP A 301 21.20 17.69 3.32
C TRP A 301 21.07 18.35 1.97
N ILE A 302 20.53 17.65 0.98
CA ILE A 302 20.39 18.17 -0.38
C ILE A 302 19.44 19.39 -0.40
N VAL A 303 18.29 19.31 0.25
CA VAL A 303 17.26 20.34 0.22
C VAL A 303 17.65 21.56 1.05
N PHE A 304 18.03 21.34 2.31
CA PHE A 304 18.20 22.46 3.25
C PHE A 304 19.62 23.00 3.34
N HIS A 305 20.64 22.19 3.09
CA HIS A 305 22.05 22.55 3.30
C HIS A 305 22.88 22.54 2.03
N GLY A 306 22.43 21.92 0.94
CA GLY A 306 23.13 21.84 -0.34
C GLY A 306 23.32 23.21 -0.99
N GLN A 307 24.10 23.23 -2.07
CA GLN A 307 24.24 24.42 -2.91
C GLN A 307 22.91 24.77 -3.59
N GLU A 308 22.61 26.04 -3.70
CA GLU A 308 21.41 26.56 -4.37
C GLU A 308 21.48 26.22 -5.86
N ARG A 309 20.44 25.53 -6.38
CA ARG A 309 20.38 25.03 -7.79
C ARG A 309 19.04 25.32 -8.47
N TYR A 310 18.18 26.11 -7.86
CA TYR A 310 16.84 26.37 -8.39
C TYR A 310 16.86 27.13 -9.72
N ASP A 311 17.89 27.94 -9.98
CA ASP A 311 18.07 28.64 -11.26
C ASP A 311 18.47 27.69 -12.42
N GLN A 312 18.89 26.47 -12.12
CA GLN A 312 19.34 25.46 -13.08
C GLN A 312 18.24 24.47 -13.48
N ASN A 313 17.01 24.63 -12.97
CA ASN A 313 15.91 23.74 -13.28
C ASN A 313 15.46 23.91 -14.74
N PRO A 314 15.56 22.87 -15.61
CA PRO A 314 15.14 22.95 -17.01
C PRO A 314 13.66 23.26 -17.18
N ASP A 315 12.83 22.83 -16.22
CA ASP A 315 11.37 22.98 -16.27
C ASP A 315 10.88 24.35 -15.78
N ALA A 316 11.76 25.16 -15.18
CA ALA A 316 11.41 26.50 -14.70
C ALA A 316 10.97 27.45 -15.84
N HIS A 317 11.35 27.15 -17.07
CA HIS A 317 11.06 27.99 -18.25
C HIS A 317 9.84 27.52 -19.07
N HIS A 318 9.24 26.36 -18.77
CA HIS A 318 8.13 25.77 -19.55
C HIS A 318 6.77 25.85 -18.87
N GLY A 319 6.65 26.42 -17.68
CA GLY A 319 5.46 26.34 -16.81
C GLY A 319 4.44 27.49 -16.90
N HIS A 320 4.57 28.49 -17.75
CA HIS A 320 3.65 29.65 -17.75
C HIS A 320 3.12 30.01 -19.15
N ALA A 321 2.18 29.22 -19.64
CA ALA A 321 1.19 29.68 -20.59
C ALA A 321 -0.20 29.62 -19.93
N HIS A 322 -0.68 30.73 -19.38
CA HIS A 322 -1.96 31.03 -18.71
C HIS A 322 -1.86 31.25 -17.19
N ASP A 323 -1.38 32.43 -16.81
CA ASP A 323 -2.06 33.35 -15.89
C ASP A 323 -1.24 34.64 -15.83
N ASP A 324 -1.80 35.68 -16.42
CA ASP A 324 -1.32 37.07 -16.32
C ASP A 324 -1.42 37.51 -14.84
N HIS A 325 -0.28 37.76 -14.19
CA HIS A 325 -0.07 38.90 -13.30
C HIS A 325 1.42 39.00 -12.96
N HIS A 326 1.99 40.17 -13.30
CA HIS A 326 3.31 40.65 -12.98
C HIS A 326 3.80 40.35 -11.55
N HIS A 327 4.82 39.50 -11.40
CA HIS A 327 5.86 39.70 -10.39
C HIS A 327 7.19 39.22 -10.96
N GLY A 328 8.21 40.13 -10.90
CA GLY A 328 9.56 39.88 -11.39
C GLY A 328 10.16 38.60 -10.82
N HIS A 329 10.97 37.94 -11.62
CA HIS A 329 11.65 36.68 -11.35
C HIS A 329 12.63 36.78 -10.16
N ASP A 330 12.12 36.71 -8.93
CA ASP A 330 12.93 36.27 -7.81
C ASP A 330 12.69 34.75 -7.65
N ALA A 331 13.57 33.94 -8.27
CA ALA A 331 13.56 32.50 -8.17
C ALA A 331 13.89 31.97 -6.75
N LYS A 332 13.99 32.88 -5.77
CA LYS A 332 14.37 32.56 -4.38
C LYS A 332 13.21 31.95 -3.61
N PRO A 333 13.48 30.88 -2.84
CA PRO A 333 12.48 30.32 -1.93
C PRO A 333 11.96 31.34 -0.92
N HIS A 334 10.74 31.15 -0.43
CA HIS A 334 10.15 31.95 0.65
C HIS A 334 9.43 31.05 1.65
N GLU A 335 9.36 31.48 2.91
CA GLU A 335 8.63 30.73 3.94
C GLU A 335 7.13 30.71 3.61
N SER A 336 6.50 29.58 3.90
CA SER A 336 5.06 29.43 3.70
C SER A 336 4.26 30.30 4.68
N PRO A 337 3.02 30.70 4.33
CA PRO A 337 2.17 31.51 5.20
C PRO A 337 1.85 30.75 6.50
N TRP A 338 1.43 31.50 7.54
CA TRP A 338 1.16 30.96 8.89
C TRP A 338 0.14 29.80 8.89
N VAL A 339 -0.80 29.79 7.95
CA VAL A 339 -1.79 28.71 7.78
C VAL A 339 -1.11 27.36 7.51
N VAL A 340 0.07 27.36 6.88
CA VAL A 340 0.87 26.15 6.60
C VAL A 340 1.86 25.89 7.75
N THR A 341 2.52 26.93 8.27
CA THR A 341 3.56 26.76 9.31
C THR A 341 2.99 26.43 10.69
N LEU A 342 1.79 26.87 11.03
CA LEU A 342 1.15 26.54 12.31
C LEU A 342 0.91 25.03 12.47
N PRO A 343 0.32 24.30 11.50
CA PRO A 343 0.24 22.84 11.57
C PRO A 343 1.58 22.15 11.72
N LEU A 344 2.65 22.66 11.09
CA LEU A 344 3.99 22.09 11.24
C LEU A 344 4.48 22.19 12.70
N VAL A 345 4.32 23.34 13.33
CA VAL A 345 4.71 23.53 14.73
C VAL A 345 3.87 22.66 15.67
N LEU A 346 2.53 22.60 15.43
CA LEU A 346 1.64 21.76 16.25
C LEU A 346 1.95 20.27 16.13
N LEU A 347 2.36 19.78 14.95
CA LEU A 347 2.76 18.39 14.75
C LEU A 347 4.17 18.08 15.25
N ALA A 348 5.06 19.07 15.29
CA ALA A 348 6.40 18.90 15.80
C ALA A 348 6.41 18.57 17.31
N ILE A 349 5.51 19.15 18.09
CA ILE A 349 5.41 18.90 19.53
C ILE A 349 5.17 17.42 19.83
N PRO A 350 4.08 16.77 19.39
CA PRO A 350 3.85 15.35 19.64
C PRO A 350 4.90 14.46 18.97
N SER A 351 5.49 14.87 17.85
CA SER A 351 6.60 14.11 17.23
C SER A 351 7.82 13.99 18.15
N VAL A 352 7.98 14.88 19.12
CA VAL A 352 9.02 14.77 20.14
C VAL A 352 8.50 14.04 21.38
N VAL A 353 7.34 14.44 21.96
CA VAL A 353 6.99 14.06 23.34
C VAL A 353 6.03 12.88 23.47
N ILE A 354 5.19 12.60 22.46
CA ILE A 354 4.09 11.64 22.62
C ILE A 354 4.58 10.20 22.88
N GLY A 355 5.74 9.85 22.34
CA GLY A 355 6.33 8.54 22.55
C GLY A 355 6.70 8.28 24.02
N ALA A 356 7.27 9.28 24.69
CA ALA A 356 7.60 9.19 26.11
C ALA A 356 6.34 9.10 26.98
N ILE A 357 5.32 9.90 26.68
CA ILE A 357 4.07 9.95 27.44
C ILE A 357 3.27 8.66 27.29
N ALA A 358 3.16 8.13 26.08
CA ALA A 358 2.30 7.00 25.77
C ALA A 358 2.98 5.63 25.92
N LEU A 359 4.30 5.56 26.11
CA LEU A 359 5.07 4.32 26.20
C LEU A 359 4.46 3.34 27.22
N MET A 360 4.42 3.73 28.48
CA MET A 360 3.96 2.84 29.54
C MET A 360 2.45 2.53 29.46
N PRO A 361 1.56 3.52 29.27
CA PRO A 361 0.13 3.26 29.16
C PRO A 361 -0.26 2.34 27.99
N MET A 362 0.37 2.47 26.82
CA MET A 362 0.00 1.70 25.63
C MET A 362 0.66 0.32 25.59
N LEU A 363 1.88 0.16 26.08
CA LEU A 363 2.58 -1.13 25.98
C LEU A 363 2.29 -2.06 27.16
N PHE A 364 2.23 -1.50 28.36
CA PHE A 364 2.19 -2.29 29.61
C PHE A 364 1.02 -1.90 30.54
N GLY A 365 0.24 -0.89 30.18
CA GLY A 365 -0.97 -0.48 30.89
C GLY A 365 -2.25 -1.09 30.31
N ASP A 366 -3.38 -0.60 30.79
CA ASP A 366 -4.71 -1.13 30.45
C ASP A 366 -5.30 -0.56 29.16
N PHE A 367 -4.54 0.22 28.38
CA PHE A 367 -5.08 0.93 27.22
C PHE A 367 -5.70 0.00 26.17
N PHE A 368 -5.11 -1.18 25.96
CA PHE A 368 -5.61 -2.17 25.02
C PHE A 368 -6.28 -3.38 25.68
N ASN A 369 -6.59 -3.29 26.98
CA ASN A 369 -7.20 -4.40 27.72
C ASN A 369 -8.56 -4.77 27.10
N GLY A 370 -8.77 -6.08 26.88
CA GLY A 370 -9.96 -6.62 26.24
C GLY A 370 -10.08 -6.37 24.73
N VAL A 371 -9.10 -5.72 24.08
CA VAL A 371 -9.09 -5.43 22.65
C VAL A 371 -8.01 -6.19 21.91
N ILE A 372 -6.81 -6.26 22.48
CA ILE A 372 -5.66 -7.00 21.96
C ILE A 372 -5.40 -8.18 22.89
N PHE A 373 -5.19 -9.35 22.30
CA PHE A 373 -4.84 -10.58 23.01
C PHE A 373 -3.48 -11.08 22.54
N VAL A 374 -2.64 -11.50 23.48
CA VAL A 374 -1.34 -12.13 23.22
C VAL A 374 -1.21 -13.37 24.11
N ASP A 375 -0.86 -14.50 23.52
CA ASP A 375 -0.52 -15.72 24.26
C ASP A 375 0.95 -15.68 24.69
N GLY A 376 1.21 -15.09 25.84
CA GLY A 376 2.58 -14.93 26.35
C GLY A 376 3.31 -16.25 26.65
N SER A 377 2.60 -17.39 26.67
CA SER A 377 3.23 -18.71 26.81
C SER A 377 3.88 -19.21 25.53
N LYS A 378 3.36 -18.79 24.36
CA LYS A 378 3.88 -19.14 23.04
C LYS A 378 4.75 -18.03 22.44
N HIS A 379 4.36 -16.78 22.67
CA HIS A 379 4.98 -15.61 22.08
C HIS A 379 5.53 -14.68 23.17
N PRO A 380 6.80 -14.84 23.57
CA PRO A 380 7.37 -14.17 24.75
C PRO A 380 7.70 -12.70 24.53
N ALA A 381 7.63 -12.18 23.31
CA ALA A 381 8.11 -10.85 22.94
C ALA A 381 7.61 -9.73 23.87
N MET A 382 6.31 -9.67 24.17
CA MET A 382 5.76 -8.64 25.06
C MET A 382 6.17 -8.84 26.52
N ALA A 383 6.34 -10.08 26.97
CA ALA A 383 6.80 -10.37 28.34
C ALA A 383 8.26 -9.98 28.54
N GLU A 384 9.12 -10.24 27.56
CA GLU A 384 10.52 -9.82 27.57
C GLU A 384 10.67 -8.30 27.53
N LEU A 385 9.87 -7.61 26.68
CA LEU A 385 9.85 -6.15 26.64
C LEU A 385 9.45 -5.57 28.01
N ALA A 386 8.46 -6.14 28.69
CA ALA A 386 8.01 -5.66 29.99
C ALA A 386 9.11 -5.79 31.06
N GLN A 387 10.01 -6.78 30.94
CA GLN A 387 11.16 -6.96 31.83
C GLN A 387 12.31 -5.99 31.48
N ALA A 388 12.42 -5.59 30.21
CA ALA A 388 13.51 -4.72 29.76
C ALA A 388 13.20 -3.21 29.92
N ILE A 389 11.95 -2.82 29.76
CA ILE A 389 11.54 -1.41 29.73
C ILE A 389 10.98 -0.97 31.08
N HIS A 390 11.75 -0.18 31.84
CA HIS A 390 11.38 0.32 33.18
C HIS A 390 10.92 1.78 33.16
N GLY A 391 10.67 2.36 31.99
CA GLY A 391 10.23 3.75 31.82
C GLY A 391 10.94 4.46 30.66
N TRP A 392 10.43 5.63 30.30
CA TRP A 392 10.92 6.36 29.12
C TRP A 392 12.35 6.92 29.28
N VAL A 393 12.75 7.38 30.48
CA VAL A 393 14.10 7.92 30.72
C VAL A 393 15.16 6.81 30.67
N PRO A 394 15.03 5.69 31.44
CA PRO A 394 15.97 4.58 31.36
C PRO A 394 16.11 4.02 29.94
N MET A 395 14.98 3.85 29.22
CA MET A 395 15.00 3.37 27.84
C MET A 395 15.77 4.32 26.91
N ALA A 396 15.57 5.64 27.01
CA ALA A 396 16.26 6.61 26.19
C ALA A 396 17.77 6.66 26.47
N LEU A 397 18.16 6.56 27.74
CA LEU A 397 19.58 6.54 28.14
C LEU A 397 20.27 5.24 27.67
N HIS A 398 19.61 4.09 27.83
CA HIS A 398 20.09 2.82 27.31
C HIS A 398 20.23 2.83 25.79
N GLY A 399 19.32 3.53 25.09
CA GLY A 399 19.32 3.65 23.64
C GLY A 399 20.64 4.16 23.06
N PHE A 400 21.36 5.05 23.75
CA PHE A 400 22.69 5.53 23.29
C PHE A 400 23.76 4.44 23.23
N SER A 401 23.63 3.37 23.99
CA SER A 401 24.55 2.23 23.96
C SER A 401 24.10 1.14 22.98
N ALA A 402 22.82 1.15 22.56
CA ALA A 402 22.23 0.12 21.72
C ALA A 402 22.68 0.21 20.23
N PRO A 403 22.81 -0.93 19.52
CA PRO A 403 23.22 -0.96 18.13
C PRO A 403 22.37 -0.10 17.17
N PRO A 404 21.03 0.00 17.33
CA PRO A 404 20.22 0.84 16.46
C PRO A 404 20.63 2.32 16.43
N PHE A 405 21.02 2.88 17.58
CA PHE A 405 21.48 4.27 17.63
C PHE A 405 22.75 4.49 16.80
N TRP A 406 23.73 3.60 16.89
CA TRP A 406 24.99 3.71 16.15
C TRP A 406 24.80 3.51 14.66
N LEU A 407 23.86 2.63 14.25
CA LEU A 407 23.48 2.46 12.85
C LEU A 407 22.76 3.70 12.30
N ALA A 408 21.87 4.31 13.08
CA ALA A 408 21.22 5.56 12.71
C ALA A 408 22.25 6.69 12.56
N LEU A 409 23.14 6.85 13.53
CA LEU A 409 24.21 7.83 13.48
C LEU A 409 25.13 7.61 12.28
N ALA A 410 25.52 6.37 12.01
CA ALA A 410 26.31 6.02 10.83
C ALA A 410 25.59 6.41 9.54
N GLY A 411 24.28 6.16 9.41
CA GLY A 411 23.48 6.59 8.26
C GLY A 411 23.50 8.11 8.06
N VAL A 412 23.35 8.87 9.13
CA VAL A 412 23.42 10.35 9.10
C VAL A 412 24.81 10.81 8.67
N VAL A 413 25.88 10.29 9.29
CA VAL A 413 27.25 10.68 8.99
C VAL A 413 27.63 10.32 7.55
N VAL A 414 27.33 9.09 7.11
CA VAL A 414 27.63 8.65 5.74
C VAL A 414 26.89 9.51 4.72
N SER A 415 25.61 9.81 4.96
CA SER A 415 24.85 10.71 4.06
C SER A 415 25.45 12.11 4.02
N TYR A 416 25.91 12.65 5.14
CA TYR A 416 26.59 13.95 5.19
C TYR A 416 27.90 13.93 4.37
N VAL A 417 28.73 12.92 4.59
CA VAL A 417 29.99 12.78 3.84
C VAL A 417 29.74 12.66 2.33
N PHE A 418 28.75 11.86 1.92
CA PHE A 418 28.46 11.60 0.52
C PHE A 418 27.90 12.83 -0.21
N TYR A 419 27.05 13.61 0.42
CA TYR A 419 26.33 14.69 -0.26
C TYR A 419 26.85 16.09 0.03
N MET A 420 27.63 16.27 1.14
CA MET A 420 28.17 17.57 1.53
C MET A 420 29.69 17.67 1.37
N VAL A 421 30.43 16.57 1.65
CA VAL A 421 31.90 16.61 1.69
C VAL A 421 32.50 16.04 0.41
N LYS A 422 32.03 14.85 -0.05
CA LYS A 422 32.59 14.12 -1.21
C LYS A 422 31.49 13.64 -2.16
N PRO A 423 30.88 14.53 -2.95
CA PRO A 423 29.78 14.17 -3.87
C PRO A 423 30.24 13.26 -5.03
N GLU A 424 31.53 13.06 -5.20
CA GLU A 424 32.10 12.14 -6.21
C GLU A 424 31.82 10.67 -5.82
N ILE A 425 31.73 10.34 -4.52
CA ILE A 425 31.52 8.96 -4.05
C ILE A 425 30.16 8.42 -4.51
N PRO A 426 29.01 9.07 -4.23
CA PRO A 426 27.73 8.58 -4.74
C PRO A 426 27.66 8.58 -6.27
N ALA A 427 28.33 9.48 -6.97
CA ALA A 427 28.43 9.46 -8.41
C ALA A 427 29.17 8.21 -8.93
N ALA A 428 30.29 7.85 -8.32
CA ALA A 428 31.04 6.64 -8.64
C ALA A 428 30.24 5.35 -8.33
N ILE A 429 29.56 5.29 -7.17
CA ILE A 429 28.68 4.18 -6.80
C ILE A 429 27.53 4.04 -7.82
N MET A 430 26.93 5.15 -8.23
CA MET A 430 25.87 5.14 -9.25
C MET A 430 26.40 4.63 -10.61
N ALA A 431 27.58 5.10 -11.05
CA ALA A 431 28.19 4.63 -12.28
C ALA A 431 28.49 3.12 -12.24
N PHE A 432 29.03 2.61 -11.12
CA PHE A 432 29.29 1.20 -10.91
C PHE A 432 27.97 0.39 -10.88
N SER A 433 26.96 0.84 -10.14
CA SER A 433 25.67 0.16 -10.05
C SER A 433 24.92 0.10 -11.39
N LYS A 434 25.06 1.13 -12.23
CA LYS A 434 24.57 1.09 -13.62
C LYS A 434 25.32 0.05 -14.46
N LYS A 435 26.62 -0.10 -14.29
CA LYS A 435 27.43 -1.06 -15.03
C LYS A 435 27.06 -2.51 -14.70
N ILE A 436 26.71 -2.82 -13.46
CA ILE A 436 26.32 -4.17 -13.02
C ILE A 436 24.80 -4.43 -13.12
N GLY A 437 24.01 -3.48 -13.62
CA GLY A 437 22.56 -3.62 -13.76
C GLY A 437 21.74 -3.40 -12.48
N LEU A 438 22.38 -3.17 -11.34
CA LEU A 438 21.68 -2.97 -10.06
C LEU A 438 20.81 -1.69 -10.07
N TYR A 439 21.31 -0.61 -10.64
CA TYR A 439 20.55 0.63 -10.74
C TYR A 439 19.26 0.43 -11.55
N GLN A 440 19.33 -0.29 -12.66
CA GLN A 440 18.18 -0.59 -13.51
C GLN A 440 17.11 -1.42 -12.79
N VAL A 441 17.53 -2.38 -11.96
CA VAL A 441 16.61 -3.17 -11.11
C VAL A 441 15.90 -2.28 -10.09
N LEU A 442 16.63 -1.38 -9.45
CA LEU A 442 16.08 -0.45 -8.47
C LEU A 442 15.18 0.62 -9.13
N GLU A 443 15.61 1.20 -10.26
CA GLU A 443 14.83 2.17 -11.03
C GLU A 443 13.53 1.54 -11.55
N GLY A 444 13.60 0.28 -12.01
CA GLY A 444 12.45 -0.55 -12.36
C GLY A 444 11.63 -1.05 -11.16
N LYS A 445 11.89 -0.57 -9.93
CA LYS A 445 11.16 -0.94 -8.71
C LYS A 445 11.06 -2.47 -8.55
N TYR A 446 12.19 -3.16 -8.72
CA TYR A 446 12.30 -4.64 -8.73
C TYR A 446 11.43 -5.35 -9.78
N GLY A 447 10.97 -4.65 -10.81
CA GLY A 447 10.13 -5.19 -11.88
C GLY A 447 8.67 -5.44 -11.49
N VAL A 448 8.22 -5.05 -10.29
CA VAL A 448 6.85 -5.31 -9.82
C VAL A 448 5.82 -4.59 -10.72
N ASP A 449 6.07 -3.34 -11.09
CA ASP A 449 5.20 -2.60 -12.01
C ASP A 449 5.14 -3.28 -13.39
N TRP A 450 6.27 -3.78 -13.89
CA TRP A 450 6.31 -4.51 -15.15
C TRP A 450 5.45 -5.79 -15.11
N VAL A 451 5.52 -6.54 -14.02
CA VAL A 451 4.67 -7.74 -13.80
C VAL A 451 3.19 -7.35 -13.79
N TYR A 452 2.83 -6.29 -13.09
CA TYR A 452 1.45 -5.82 -13.02
C TYR A 452 0.91 -5.42 -14.39
N GLU A 453 1.67 -4.65 -15.16
CA GLU A 453 1.22 -4.13 -16.46
C GLU A 453 1.25 -5.20 -17.56
N ASN A 454 2.31 -6.03 -17.63
CA ASN A 454 2.54 -6.92 -18.74
C ASN A 454 1.96 -8.32 -18.53
N ILE A 455 1.90 -8.80 -17.30
CA ILE A 455 1.31 -10.11 -17.01
C ILE A 455 -0.16 -9.97 -16.64
N PHE A 456 -0.46 -9.24 -15.56
CA PHE A 456 -1.85 -9.19 -15.06
C PHE A 456 -2.76 -8.31 -15.93
N ALA A 457 -2.41 -7.04 -16.15
CA ALA A 457 -3.28 -6.13 -16.89
C ALA A 457 -3.38 -6.50 -18.39
N ARG A 458 -2.27 -6.89 -19.02
CA ARG A 458 -2.28 -7.36 -20.41
C ARG A 458 -3.01 -8.71 -20.54
N GLY A 459 -2.80 -9.63 -19.59
CA GLY A 459 -3.52 -10.90 -19.54
C GLY A 459 -5.03 -10.70 -19.40
N ALA A 460 -5.48 -9.88 -18.44
CA ALA A 460 -6.89 -9.57 -18.25
C ALA A 460 -7.52 -8.96 -19.51
N ARG A 461 -6.83 -8.01 -20.17
CA ARG A 461 -7.30 -7.43 -21.45
C ARG A 461 -7.36 -8.48 -22.58
N ALA A 462 -6.41 -9.40 -22.66
CA ALA A 462 -6.43 -10.47 -23.63
C ALA A 462 -7.64 -11.40 -23.41
N PHE A 463 -7.88 -11.84 -22.16
CA PHE A 463 -9.07 -12.61 -21.82
C PHE A 463 -10.36 -11.86 -22.13
N GLY A 464 -10.45 -10.61 -21.75
CA GLY A 464 -11.62 -9.76 -22.08
C GLY A 464 -11.86 -9.67 -23.58
N THR A 465 -10.79 -9.54 -24.37
CA THR A 465 -10.89 -9.52 -25.85
C THR A 465 -11.40 -10.87 -26.41
N VAL A 466 -10.97 -12.00 -25.85
CA VAL A 466 -11.44 -13.32 -26.23
C VAL A 466 -12.94 -13.46 -25.91
N PHE A 467 -13.35 -13.14 -24.70
CA PHE A 467 -14.77 -13.20 -24.32
C PHE A 467 -15.64 -12.30 -25.17
N TRP A 468 -15.20 -11.07 -25.45
CA TRP A 468 -15.92 -10.16 -26.32
C TRP A 468 -16.02 -10.69 -27.77
N ARG A 469 -14.90 -11.11 -28.38
CA ARG A 469 -14.92 -11.56 -29.79
C ARG A 469 -15.61 -12.90 -29.97
N VAL A 470 -15.33 -13.87 -29.11
CA VAL A 470 -15.86 -15.23 -29.24
C VAL A 470 -17.24 -15.34 -28.57
N GLY A 471 -17.36 -14.84 -27.33
CA GLY A 471 -18.60 -14.90 -26.58
C GLY A 471 -19.66 -13.96 -27.15
N ASP A 472 -19.41 -12.66 -27.10
CA ASP A 472 -20.43 -11.68 -27.48
C ASP A 472 -20.62 -11.61 -28.99
N GLN A 473 -19.56 -11.34 -29.77
CA GLN A 473 -19.69 -11.11 -31.21
C GLN A 473 -19.98 -12.40 -32.01
N ALA A 474 -19.24 -13.48 -31.77
CA ALA A 474 -19.40 -14.69 -32.59
C ALA A 474 -20.57 -15.56 -32.11
N LEU A 475 -20.67 -15.84 -30.81
CA LEU A 475 -21.67 -16.75 -30.28
C LEU A 475 -23.03 -16.04 -30.10
N ILE A 476 -23.05 -14.98 -29.28
CA ILE A 476 -24.34 -14.31 -28.94
C ILE A 476 -24.87 -13.57 -30.17
N ASP A 477 -24.15 -12.59 -30.68
CA ASP A 477 -24.62 -11.76 -31.80
C ASP A 477 -24.66 -12.55 -33.12
N GLY A 478 -23.59 -13.29 -33.41
CA GLY A 478 -23.44 -14.00 -34.68
C GLY A 478 -24.32 -15.24 -34.81
N ALA A 479 -24.14 -16.19 -33.89
CA ALA A 479 -24.83 -17.49 -33.97
C ALA A 479 -26.23 -17.44 -33.39
N VAL A 480 -26.45 -16.86 -32.21
CA VAL A 480 -27.76 -16.87 -31.56
C VAL A 480 -28.67 -15.80 -32.15
N VAL A 481 -28.32 -14.53 -32.07
CA VAL A 481 -29.22 -13.42 -32.51
C VAL A 481 -29.31 -13.40 -34.02
N ASN A 482 -28.20 -13.19 -34.75
CA ASN A 482 -28.23 -13.09 -36.21
C ASN A 482 -28.47 -14.45 -36.88
N GLY A 483 -28.05 -15.56 -36.26
CA GLY A 483 -28.28 -16.90 -36.74
C GLY A 483 -29.78 -17.26 -36.74
N SER A 484 -30.46 -16.96 -35.65
CA SER A 484 -31.92 -17.26 -35.52
C SER A 484 -32.76 -16.60 -36.61
N TRP A 485 -32.55 -15.28 -36.84
CA TRP A 485 -33.35 -14.62 -37.91
C TRP A 485 -32.99 -15.14 -39.30
N LYS A 486 -31.71 -15.50 -39.55
CA LYS A 486 -31.29 -16.13 -40.82
C LYS A 486 -31.94 -17.50 -41.02
N VAL A 487 -32.06 -18.30 -39.95
CA VAL A 487 -32.73 -19.59 -39.98
C VAL A 487 -34.22 -19.39 -40.29
N VAL A 488 -34.88 -18.48 -39.56
CA VAL A 488 -36.28 -18.12 -39.82
C VAL A 488 -36.46 -17.61 -41.25
N GLY A 489 -35.56 -16.76 -41.74
CA GLY A 489 -35.57 -16.26 -43.12
C GLY A 489 -35.42 -17.39 -44.18
N LYS A 490 -34.54 -18.36 -43.93
CA LYS A 490 -34.40 -19.54 -44.80
C LYS A 490 -35.65 -20.41 -44.79
N ILE A 491 -36.20 -20.69 -43.60
CA ILE A 491 -37.46 -21.44 -43.48
C ILE A 491 -38.58 -20.69 -44.22
N ALA A 492 -38.72 -19.39 -44.01
CA ALA A 492 -39.71 -18.58 -44.74
C ALA A 492 -39.51 -18.65 -46.27
N SER A 493 -38.27 -18.61 -46.75
CA SER A 493 -37.94 -18.81 -48.19
C SER A 493 -38.41 -20.14 -48.71
N VAL A 494 -38.17 -21.24 -47.98
CA VAL A 494 -38.61 -22.59 -48.35
C VAL A 494 -40.13 -22.69 -48.33
N VAL A 495 -40.77 -22.15 -47.30
CA VAL A 495 -42.26 -22.14 -47.20
C VAL A 495 -42.89 -21.31 -48.31
N ARG A 496 -42.29 -20.17 -48.69
CA ARG A 496 -42.74 -19.40 -49.86
C ARG A 496 -42.71 -20.17 -51.18
N TRP A 497 -41.80 -21.11 -51.33
CA TRP A 497 -41.73 -21.92 -52.53
C TRP A 497 -42.97 -22.80 -52.72
N PHE A 498 -43.62 -23.22 -51.62
CA PHE A 498 -44.91 -23.91 -51.66
C PHE A 498 -46.08 -23.00 -52.02
N GLN A 499 -45.95 -21.70 -51.91
CA GLN A 499 -46.95 -20.71 -52.25
C GLN A 499 -46.75 -20.23 -53.70
N SER A 500 -47.17 -21.02 -54.65
CA SER A 500 -47.06 -20.70 -56.08
C SER A 500 -47.90 -19.53 -56.58
N GLY A 501 -48.87 -19.11 -55.79
CA GLY A 501 -49.83 -18.04 -56.16
C GLY A 501 -50.92 -18.44 -57.16
N TYR A 502 -50.82 -19.64 -57.69
CA TYR A 502 -51.80 -20.16 -58.68
C TYR A 502 -52.90 -21.01 -58.01
N ILE A 503 -54.12 -20.62 -58.12
CA ILE A 503 -55.27 -21.30 -57.49
C ILE A 503 -55.38 -22.78 -57.86
N TYR A 504 -55.09 -23.19 -59.12
CA TYR A 504 -55.11 -24.56 -59.54
C TYR A 504 -54.08 -25.47 -58.85
N HIS A 505 -52.94 -24.95 -58.44
CA HIS A 505 -51.95 -25.71 -57.63
C HIS A 505 -52.52 -26.02 -56.24
N TYR A 506 -53.14 -25.07 -55.59
CA TYR A 506 -53.81 -25.28 -54.30
C TYR A 506 -54.95 -26.23 -54.38
N ALA A 507 -55.81 -26.10 -55.43
CA ALA A 507 -56.88 -27.02 -55.68
C ALA A 507 -56.44 -28.45 -55.91
N LEU A 508 -55.33 -28.65 -56.67
CA LEU A 508 -54.74 -29.97 -56.90
C LEU A 508 -54.21 -30.57 -55.58
N VAL A 509 -53.52 -29.81 -54.76
CA VAL A 509 -52.98 -30.27 -53.45
C VAL A 509 -54.12 -30.63 -52.50
N MET A 510 -55.19 -29.83 -52.45
CA MET A 510 -56.39 -30.15 -51.65
C MET A 510 -57.06 -31.44 -52.11
N ILE A 511 -57.26 -31.64 -53.45
CA ILE A 511 -57.83 -32.85 -54.00
C ILE A 511 -57.01 -34.07 -53.66
N LEU A 512 -55.66 -33.99 -53.82
CA LEU A 512 -54.76 -35.06 -53.47
C LEU A 512 -54.77 -35.34 -51.94
N GLY A 513 -54.87 -34.31 -51.12
CA GLY A 513 -54.93 -34.43 -49.64
C GLY A 513 -56.26 -35.15 -49.23
N VAL A 514 -57.36 -34.76 -49.80
CA VAL A 514 -58.69 -35.42 -49.59
C VAL A 514 -58.63 -36.86 -50.04
N PHE A 515 -58.09 -37.12 -51.24
CA PHE A 515 -57.93 -38.48 -51.75
C PHE A 515 -57.05 -39.37 -50.83
N LEU A 516 -55.88 -38.87 -50.35
CA LEU A 516 -55.05 -39.58 -49.43
C LEU A 516 -55.74 -39.83 -48.09
N LEU A 517 -56.46 -38.86 -47.55
CA LEU A 517 -57.23 -39.01 -46.32
C LEU A 517 -58.35 -40.05 -46.48
N MET A 518 -59.06 -40.00 -47.54
CA MET A 518 -60.13 -41.00 -47.84
C MET A 518 -59.50 -42.42 -48.02
N THR A 519 -58.40 -42.53 -48.74
CA THR A 519 -57.65 -43.81 -48.89
C THR A 519 -57.21 -44.33 -47.52
N TYR A 520 -56.70 -43.49 -46.69
CA TYR A 520 -56.25 -43.88 -45.32
C TYR A 520 -57.48 -44.37 -44.49
N PHE A 521 -58.55 -43.60 -44.44
CA PHE A 521 -59.70 -43.98 -43.61
C PHE A 521 -60.46 -45.16 -44.19
N VAL A 522 -60.54 -45.33 -45.51
CA VAL A 522 -61.35 -46.39 -46.12
C VAL A 522 -60.53 -47.70 -46.27
N TRP A 523 -59.21 -47.61 -46.50
CA TRP A 523 -58.39 -48.78 -46.81
C TRP A 523 -57.43 -49.21 -45.71
N LEU A 524 -56.89 -48.28 -44.97
CA LEU A 524 -55.83 -48.55 -43.93
C LEU A 524 -56.41 -48.62 -42.51
N ASN A 525 -57.62 -48.17 -42.29
CA ASN A 525 -58.28 -48.19 -41.01
C ASN A 525 -59.42 -49.23 -40.94
N LYS A 526 -59.31 -50.32 -41.80
CA LYS A 526 -60.13 -51.53 -41.71
C LYS A 526 -59.53 -52.56 -40.78
#